data_d230c1bb58dacfc886f8196ce990cbfb
#
_entry.id   d230c1bb58dacfc886f8196ce990cbfb
#
_cell.length_a   1.000
_cell.length_b   1.000
_cell.length_c   1.000
_cell.angle_alpha   90.00
_cell.angle_beta   90.00
_cell.angle_gamma   90.00
#
_symmetry.space_group_name_H-M   'P 1'
#
loop_
_entity.id
_entity.type
_entity.pdbx_description
1 polymer ?
#
loop_
_entity_poly.entity_id
_entity_poly.type
_entity_poly.pdbx_seq_one_letter_code
_entity_poly.pdbx_strand_id
1 'polypeptide(L)'
;MTDRPIKVLIAKPGLDGHDRGAKVLARGLRDEGFEVVYTGLRQTPEMVATAALQEDVDIVGLSILSGAHMTLVPRICQLLGAEGLTDVLVTVGGIIPDDDVPALKAAGVGAVFGPGTTIAEVAEYFRANARPRE
;
A
#
# COMPACT_ATOMS: atom_id res chain seq x y z
N MET A 1 27.02 1.18 -0.30
CA MET A 1 25.76 1.19 -1.01
C MET A 1 25.12 -0.19 -0.98
N THR A 2 23.87 -0.25 -0.79
CA THR A 2 23.19 -1.52 -0.77
C THR A 2 22.33 -1.71 -2.02
N ASP A 3 22.22 -2.96 -2.44
CA ASP A 3 21.42 -3.32 -3.60
C ASP A 3 20.13 -4.01 -3.20
N ARG A 4 19.72 -3.83 -1.94
CA ARG A 4 18.46 -4.42 -1.49
C ARG A 4 17.29 -3.85 -2.27
N PRO A 5 16.40 -4.70 -2.78
CA PRO A 5 15.22 -4.22 -3.47
C PRO A 5 14.28 -3.47 -2.51
N ILE A 6 13.51 -2.56 -3.06
CA ILE A 6 12.44 -1.92 -2.32
C ILE A 6 11.43 -2.98 -1.93
N LYS A 7 11.02 -2.99 -0.66
CA LYS A 7 10.09 -3.99 -0.14
C LYS A 7 8.70 -3.39 0.00
N VAL A 8 7.73 -4.05 -0.61
CA VAL A 8 6.35 -3.59 -0.69
C VAL A 8 5.43 -4.60 -0.01
N LEU A 9 4.57 -4.11 0.87
CA LEU A 9 3.48 -4.90 1.43
C LEU A 9 2.22 -4.56 0.64
N ILE A 10 1.62 -5.56 0.00
CA ILE A 10 0.31 -5.40 -0.65
C ILE A 10 -0.73 -6.02 0.27
N ALA A 11 -1.67 -5.21 0.70
CA ALA A 11 -2.68 -5.63 1.67
C ALA A 11 -4.08 -5.34 1.17
N LYS A 12 -5.03 -6.19 1.53
CA LYS A 12 -6.46 -6.00 1.28
C LYS A 12 -7.18 -5.89 2.61
N PRO A 13 -7.26 -4.68 3.17
CA PRO A 13 -7.96 -4.51 4.43
C PRO A 13 -9.48 -4.60 4.27
N GLY A 14 -10.16 -4.98 5.33
CA GLY A 14 -11.60 -5.08 5.36
C GLY A 14 -12.11 -6.43 4.87
N LEU A 15 -13.40 -6.47 4.55
CA LEU A 15 -14.10 -7.71 4.22
C LEU A 15 -14.22 -7.98 2.71
N ASP A 16 -13.59 -7.15 1.89
CA ASP A 16 -13.61 -7.29 0.44
C ASP A 16 -12.91 -8.59 0.02
N GLY A 17 -13.63 -9.42 -0.75
CA GLY A 17 -13.09 -10.69 -1.24
C GLY A 17 -12.50 -10.63 -2.64
N HIS A 18 -12.39 -9.44 -3.24
CA HIS A 18 -11.93 -9.27 -4.62
C HIS A 18 -10.40 -9.09 -4.65
N ASP A 19 -9.65 -10.19 -4.64
CA ASP A 19 -8.19 -10.12 -4.51
C ASP A 19 -7.43 -10.27 -5.83
N ARG A 20 -8.10 -10.49 -6.94
CA ARG A 20 -7.43 -10.72 -8.22
C ARG A 20 -6.52 -9.55 -8.62
N GLY A 21 -7.03 -8.33 -8.51
CA GLY A 21 -6.25 -7.14 -8.85
C GLY A 21 -5.02 -6.99 -7.97
N ALA A 22 -5.16 -7.25 -6.66
CA ALA A 22 -4.04 -7.17 -5.74
C ALA A 22 -2.98 -8.22 -6.07
N LYS A 23 -3.38 -9.43 -6.43
CA LYS A 23 -2.44 -10.50 -6.81
C LYS A 23 -1.71 -10.18 -8.11
N VAL A 24 -2.42 -9.64 -9.10
CA VAL A 24 -1.81 -9.23 -10.36
C VAL A 24 -0.79 -8.11 -10.12
N LEU A 25 -1.14 -7.14 -9.29
CA LEU A 25 -0.23 -6.06 -8.93
C LEU A 25 1.01 -6.60 -8.22
N ALA A 26 0.82 -7.49 -7.25
CA ALA A 26 1.95 -8.06 -6.51
C ALA A 26 2.91 -8.79 -7.46
N ARG A 27 2.38 -9.59 -8.37
CA ARG A 27 3.18 -10.30 -9.34
C ARG A 27 3.92 -9.34 -10.28
N GLY A 28 3.21 -8.33 -10.78
CA GLY A 28 3.80 -7.36 -11.69
C GLY A 28 4.92 -6.56 -11.02
N LEU A 29 4.75 -6.20 -9.76
CA LEU A 29 5.79 -5.49 -9.01
C LEU A 29 7.01 -6.39 -8.78
N ARG A 30 6.81 -7.68 -8.51
CA ARG A 30 7.94 -8.62 -8.42
C ARG A 30 8.70 -8.68 -9.74
N ASP A 31 7.99 -8.70 -10.86
CA ASP A 31 8.60 -8.70 -12.19
C ASP A 31 9.39 -7.41 -12.45
N GLU A 32 9.01 -6.30 -11.80
CA GLU A 32 9.70 -5.02 -11.88
C GLU A 32 10.89 -4.91 -10.93
N GLY A 33 11.16 -5.94 -10.14
CA GLY A 33 12.33 -5.99 -9.27
C GLY A 33 12.06 -5.65 -7.80
N PHE A 34 10.81 -5.46 -7.42
CA PHE A 34 10.47 -5.22 -6.01
C PHE A 34 10.38 -6.55 -5.24
N GLU A 35 10.70 -6.48 -3.97
CA GLU A 35 10.38 -7.57 -3.05
C GLU A 35 8.95 -7.32 -2.54
N VAL A 36 8.05 -8.27 -2.74
CA VAL A 36 6.62 -8.06 -2.44
C VAL A 36 6.12 -9.11 -1.47
N VAL A 37 5.47 -8.64 -0.41
CA VAL A 37 4.73 -9.49 0.52
C VAL A 37 3.26 -9.22 0.31
N TYR A 38 2.49 -10.25 0.03
CA TYR A 38 1.03 -10.15 -0.09
C TYR A 38 0.40 -10.75 1.15
N THR A 39 -0.40 -9.96 1.87
CA THR A 39 -0.97 -10.42 3.15
C THR A 39 -2.17 -11.35 2.99
N GLY A 40 -2.82 -11.36 1.82
CA GLY A 40 -4.07 -12.08 1.66
C GLY A 40 -5.28 -11.19 1.97
N LEU A 41 -6.44 -11.83 2.00
CA LEU A 41 -7.73 -11.17 2.17
C LEU A 41 -8.03 -10.85 3.63
N ARG A 42 -8.98 -9.96 3.82
CA ARG A 42 -9.67 -9.69 5.09
C ARG A 42 -8.73 -9.29 6.22
N GLN A 43 -7.78 -8.44 5.88
CA GLN A 43 -6.85 -7.94 6.88
C GLN A 43 -7.50 -6.81 7.69
N THR A 44 -7.32 -6.82 9.02
CA THR A 44 -7.69 -5.67 9.84
C THR A 44 -6.60 -4.60 9.73
N PRO A 45 -6.92 -3.34 10.05
CA PRO A 45 -5.86 -2.32 10.11
C PRO A 45 -4.70 -2.71 11.02
N GLU A 46 -5.00 -3.34 12.16
CA GLU A 46 -3.97 -3.82 13.09
C GLU A 46 -3.07 -4.87 12.46
N MET A 47 -3.67 -5.81 11.72
CA MET A 47 -2.90 -6.85 11.02
C MET A 47 -1.99 -6.25 9.96
N VAL A 48 -2.47 -5.24 9.23
CA VAL A 48 -1.66 -4.57 8.22
C VAL A 48 -0.47 -3.86 8.87
N ALA A 49 -0.70 -3.12 9.94
CA ALA A 49 0.37 -2.40 10.63
C ALA A 49 1.39 -3.37 11.22
N THR A 50 0.94 -4.48 11.81
CA THR A 50 1.82 -5.49 12.36
C THR A 50 2.69 -6.13 11.27
N ALA A 51 2.09 -6.46 10.13
CA ALA A 51 2.82 -7.05 9.02
C ALA A 51 3.87 -6.06 8.48
N ALA A 52 3.51 -4.79 8.36
CA ALA A 52 4.44 -3.76 7.88
C ALA A 52 5.65 -3.64 8.80
N LEU A 53 5.43 -3.70 10.11
CA LEU A 53 6.50 -3.63 11.10
C LEU A 53 7.38 -4.88 11.05
N GLN A 54 6.76 -6.06 11.06
CA GLN A 54 7.50 -7.33 11.08
C GLN A 54 8.31 -7.56 9.82
N GLU A 55 7.79 -7.13 8.67
CA GLU A 55 8.45 -7.31 7.38
C GLU A 55 9.41 -6.17 7.04
N ASP A 56 9.42 -5.12 7.85
CA ASP A 56 10.28 -3.95 7.63
C ASP A 56 10.14 -3.41 6.21
N VAL A 57 8.89 -3.12 5.82
CA VAL A 57 8.60 -2.70 4.46
C VAL A 57 8.89 -1.22 4.25
N ASP A 58 9.13 -0.85 3.01
CA ASP A 58 9.32 0.55 2.60
C ASP A 58 8.01 1.17 2.14
N ILE A 59 7.11 0.35 1.63
CA ILE A 59 5.85 0.80 1.03
C ILE A 59 4.73 -0.13 1.49
N VAL A 60 3.60 0.47 1.83
CA VAL A 60 2.35 -0.26 2.06
C VAL A 60 1.38 0.13 0.95
N GLY A 61 1.04 -0.83 0.10
CA GLY A 61 0.05 -0.65 -0.95
C GLY A 61 -1.26 -1.29 -0.52
N LEU A 62 -2.30 -0.48 -0.38
CA LEU A 62 -3.62 -0.94 0.04
C LEU A 62 -4.53 -1.07 -1.16
N SER A 63 -5.15 -2.23 -1.33
CA SER A 63 -6.09 -2.48 -2.41
C SER A 63 -7.49 -2.53 -1.81
N ILE A 64 -8.34 -1.55 -2.13
CA ILE A 64 -9.66 -1.42 -1.53
C ILE A 64 -10.71 -1.18 -2.60
N LEU A 65 -11.60 -2.14 -2.78
CA LEU A 65 -12.70 -2.05 -3.74
C LEU A 65 -14.07 -1.98 -3.05
N SER A 66 -14.09 -2.04 -1.73
CA SER A 66 -15.33 -2.16 -0.94
C SER A 66 -16.00 -0.82 -0.64
N GLY A 67 -15.35 0.29 -0.92
CA GLY A 67 -15.85 1.61 -0.53
C GLY A 67 -15.51 1.99 0.92
N ALA A 68 -14.86 1.11 1.66
CA ALA A 68 -14.56 1.34 3.08
C ALA A 68 -13.23 2.10 3.29
N HIS A 69 -12.68 2.70 2.25
CA HIS A 69 -11.37 3.35 2.30
C HIS A 69 -11.30 4.48 3.34
N MET A 70 -12.38 5.25 3.51
CA MET A 70 -12.36 6.38 4.46
C MET A 70 -12.37 5.93 5.92
N THR A 71 -12.80 4.71 6.19
CA THR A 71 -12.74 4.12 7.53
C THR A 71 -11.41 3.42 7.78
N LEU A 72 -10.95 2.65 6.79
CA LEU A 72 -9.79 1.77 6.94
C LEU A 72 -8.46 2.50 6.80
N VAL A 73 -8.33 3.37 5.81
CA VAL A 73 -7.04 3.97 5.48
C VAL A 73 -6.52 4.91 6.56
N PRO A 74 -7.33 5.85 7.07
CA PRO A 74 -6.85 6.72 8.16
C PRO A 74 -6.43 5.91 9.40
N ARG A 75 -7.15 4.85 9.71
CA ARG A 75 -6.81 3.99 10.85
C ARG A 75 -5.47 3.29 10.63
N ILE A 76 -5.23 2.80 9.42
CA ILE A 76 -3.95 2.16 9.09
C ILE A 76 -2.80 3.16 9.20
N CYS A 77 -2.96 4.35 8.66
CA CYS A 77 -1.95 5.40 8.75
C CYS A 77 -1.66 5.77 10.21
N GLN A 78 -2.70 5.87 11.03
CA GLN A 78 -2.55 6.15 12.46
C GLN A 78 -1.74 5.06 13.15
N LEU A 79 -2.05 3.81 12.87
CA LEU A 79 -1.36 2.67 13.49
C LEU A 79 0.11 2.59 13.04
N LEU A 80 0.38 2.84 11.77
CA LEU A 80 1.76 2.89 11.27
C LEU A 80 2.55 3.97 12.00
N GLY A 81 1.97 5.13 12.17
CA GLY A 81 2.62 6.21 12.92
C GLY A 81 2.87 5.84 14.37
N ALA A 82 1.93 5.15 15.02
CA ALA A 82 2.08 4.71 16.40
C ALA A 82 3.21 3.68 16.55
N GLU A 83 3.49 2.91 15.51
CA GLU A 83 4.60 1.94 15.51
C GLU A 83 5.93 2.57 15.08
N GLY A 84 5.96 3.89 14.89
CA GLY A 84 7.18 4.58 14.47
C GLY A 84 7.50 4.46 12.99
N LEU A 85 6.56 3.96 12.18
CA LEU A 85 6.76 3.77 10.74
C LEU A 85 6.35 5.02 9.97
N THR A 86 6.93 6.16 10.33
CA THR A 86 6.54 7.46 9.77
C THR A 86 7.11 7.73 8.39
N ASP A 87 8.13 6.98 7.99
CA ASP A 87 8.78 7.13 6.69
C ASP A 87 8.32 6.10 5.66
N VAL A 88 7.42 5.22 6.03
CA VAL A 88 6.84 4.23 5.12
C VAL A 88 5.85 4.93 4.19
N LEU A 89 6.01 4.71 2.89
CA LEU A 89 5.10 5.26 1.90
C LEU A 89 3.80 4.45 1.90
N VAL A 90 2.66 5.12 2.03
CA VAL A 90 1.35 4.48 1.95
C VAL A 90 0.66 4.90 0.67
N THR A 91 0.20 3.93 -0.12
CA THR A 91 -0.58 4.19 -1.32
C THR A 91 -1.88 3.39 -1.28
N VAL A 92 -2.87 3.87 -2.00
CA VAL A 92 -4.18 3.22 -2.08
C VAL A 92 -4.52 3.00 -3.54
N GLY A 93 -4.90 1.77 -3.87
CA GLY A 93 -5.41 1.43 -5.20
C GLY A 93 -6.85 0.97 -5.09
N GLY A 94 -7.67 1.36 -6.06
CA GLY A 94 -9.06 0.96 -6.11
C GLY A 94 -9.92 2.02 -6.77
N ILE A 95 -11.22 1.92 -6.57
CA ILE A 95 -12.19 2.90 -7.08
C ILE A 95 -12.46 3.88 -5.95
N ILE A 96 -11.74 5.00 -5.98
CA ILE A 96 -11.79 6.01 -4.93
C ILE A 96 -12.38 7.29 -5.53
N PRO A 97 -13.49 7.82 -4.98
CA PRO A 97 -14.01 9.09 -5.48
C PRO A 97 -12.99 10.21 -5.35
N ASP A 98 -12.92 11.07 -6.35
CA ASP A 98 -11.97 12.19 -6.36
C ASP A 98 -12.12 13.08 -5.13
N ASP A 99 -13.35 13.23 -4.62
CA ASP A 99 -13.62 14.05 -3.46
C ASP A 99 -12.97 13.51 -2.18
N ASP A 100 -12.67 12.22 -2.13
CA ASP A 100 -12.07 11.60 -0.96
C ASP A 100 -10.53 11.67 -0.97
N VAL A 101 -9.92 11.94 -2.12
CA VAL A 101 -8.47 11.93 -2.25
C VAL A 101 -7.78 12.94 -1.34
N PRO A 102 -8.24 14.21 -1.24
CA PRO A 102 -7.57 15.16 -0.34
C PRO A 102 -7.56 14.69 1.11
N ALA A 103 -8.66 14.10 1.59
CA ALA A 103 -8.73 13.61 2.97
C ALA A 103 -7.79 12.44 3.20
N LEU A 104 -7.66 11.54 2.22
CA LEU A 104 -6.72 10.43 2.31
C LEU A 104 -5.27 10.94 2.35
N LYS A 105 -4.95 11.91 1.52
CA LYS A 105 -3.61 12.50 1.53
C LYS A 105 -3.32 13.20 2.86
N ALA A 106 -4.31 13.88 3.42
CA ALA A 106 -4.17 14.51 4.72
C ALA A 106 -3.95 13.49 5.83
N ALA A 107 -4.47 12.27 5.67
CA ALA A 107 -4.28 11.19 6.63
C ALA A 107 -2.91 10.51 6.52
N GLY A 108 -2.15 10.77 5.45
CA GLY A 108 -0.82 10.22 5.28
C GLY A 108 -0.59 9.43 3.99
N VAL A 109 -1.59 9.35 3.11
CA VAL A 109 -1.45 8.62 1.84
C VAL A 109 -0.63 9.45 0.86
N GLY A 110 0.38 8.82 0.26
CA GLY A 110 1.22 9.49 -0.74
C GLY A 110 0.59 9.57 -2.10
N ALA A 111 -0.15 8.52 -2.51
CA ALA A 111 -0.80 8.50 -3.82
C ALA A 111 -2.02 7.59 -3.81
N VAL A 112 -2.97 7.91 -4.68
CA VAL A 112 -4.16 7.09 -4.93
C VAL A 112 -4.13 6.69 -6.40
N PHE A 113 -4.20 5.38 -6.68
CA PHE A 113 -4.18 4.84 -8.03
C PHE A 113 -5.57 4.33 -8.39
N GLY A 114 -6.16 4.93 -9.41
CA GLY A 114 -7.47 4.52 -9.90
C GLY A 114 -7.42 3.41 -10.93
N PRO A 115 -8.59 2.98 -11.42
CA PRO A 115 -8.67 2.01 -12.51
C PRO A 115 -7.92 2.54 -13.74
N GLY A 116 -7.22 1.66 -14.43
CA GLY A 116 -6.47 2.04 -15.62
C GLY A 116 -5.02 2.47 -15.34
N THR A 117 -4.63 2.64 -14.08
CA THR A 117 -3.22 2.86 -13.75
C THR A 117 -2.45 1.58 -14.05
N THR A 118 -1.38 1.69 -14.81
CA THR A 118 -0.59 0.52 -15.19
C THR A 118 0.38 0.14 -14.05
N ILE A 119 0.81 -1.12 -14.06
CA ILE A 119 1.81 -1.59 -13.10
C ILE A 119 3.11 -0.80 -13.27
N ALA A 120 3.49 -0.49 -14.51
CA ALA A 120 4.68 0.31 -14.78
C ALA A 120 4.61 1.69 -14.13
N GLU A 121 3.43 2.34 -14.16
CA GLU A 121 3.22 3.63 -13.52
C GLU A 121 3.35 3.54 -12.00
N VAL A 122 2.79 2.50 -11.41
CA VAL A 122 2.90 2.26 -9.97
C VAL A 122 4.35 2.02 -9.58
N ALA A 123 5.06 1.17 -10.35
CA ALA A 123 6.46 0.86 -10.10
C ALA A 123 7.34 2.11 -10.16
N GLU A 124 7.10 2.96 -11.16
CA GLU A 124 7.85 4.21 -11.31
C GLU A 124 7.62 5.13 -10.11
N TYR A 125 6.36 5.28 -9.68
CA TYR A 125 6.05 6.10 -8.52
C TYR A 125 6.74 5.55 -7.26
N PHE A 126 6.72 4.23 -7.08
CA PHE A 126 7.35 3.60 -5.92
C PHE A 126 8.86 3.85 -5.90
N ARG A 127 9.53 3.72 -7.04
CA ARG A 127 10.98 3.98 -7.12
C ARG A 127 11.32 5.42 -6.79
N ALA A 128 10.46 6.35 -7.21
CA ALA A 128 10.71 7.78 -7.03
C ALA A 128 10.44 8.25 -5.60
N ASN A 129 9.57 7.55 -4.86
CA ASN A 129 9.03 8.07 -3.60
C ASN A 129 9.27 7.18 -2.38
N ALA A 130 9.82 5.98 -2.55
CA ALA A 130 10.12 5.12 -1.42
C ALA A 130 11.26 5.71 -0.59
N ARG A 131 11.26 5.40 0.72
CA ARG A 131 12.36 5.80 1.58
C ARG A 131 13.66 5.17 1.10
N PRO A 132 14.82 5.81 1.33
CA PRO A 132 16.09 5.19 0.97
C PRO A 132 16.32 3.89 1.73
N ARG A 133 16.85 2.89 1.05
CA ARG A 133 17.27 1.64 1.69
C ARG A 133 18.78 1.58 1.76
N GLU A 134 19.25 1.17 2.90
CA GLU A 134 20.69 1.08 3.14
C GLU A 134 21.10 -0.30 3.62
#